data_67b23022d4785900d6f06fb012fc80d8
#
_entry.id   67b23022d4785900d6f06fb012fc80d8
#
_cell.length_a   1.000
_cell.length_b   1.000
_cell.length_c   1.000
_cell.angle_alpha   90.00
_cell.angle_beta   90.00
_cell.angle_gamma   90.00
#
_symmetry.space_group_name_H-M   'P 1'
#
loop_
_entity.id
_entity.type
_entity.pdbx_description
1 polymer ?
#
loop_
_entity_poly.entity_id
_entity_poly.type
_entity_poly.pdbx_seq_one_letter_code
_entity_poly.pdbx_strand_id
1 'polypeptide(L)'
;MSGVERGMEKKEQLEKQIHKLKKMREDLEMNRTEFSRYVGIPLRTLEEWEAGRRQMPDYVLRLIAYYTKMQRLLMEKKIEIELDEEQ
;
A
#
# COMPACT_ATOMS: atom_id res chain seq x y z
N MET A 1 9.05 23.95 19.98
CA MET A 1 9.16 22.90 19.14
C MET A 1 10.33 22.99 18.33
N SER A 2 11.05 22.01 18.30
CA SER A 2 12.33 22.11 17.68
C SER A 2 12.36 21.32 16.40
N GLY A 3 13.34 21.62 15.57
CA GLY A 3 13.54 20.88 14.36
C GLY A 3 13.95 19.46 14.62
N VAL A 4 14.55 19.24 15.77
CA VAL A 4 14.96 17.90 16.14
C VAL A 4 13.75 17.00 16.28
N GLU A 5 12.71 17.50 16.91
CA GLU A 5 11.51 16.72 17.07
C GLU A 5 10.87 16.41 15.73
N ARG A 6 10.90 17.37 14.82
CA ARG A 6 10.35 17.11 13.50
C ARG A 6 11.13 16.07 12.78
N GLY A 7 12.45 16.08 12.92
CA GLY A 7 13.26 15.09 12.29
C GLY A 7 12.93 13.70 12.78
N MET A 8 12.73 13.60 14.09
CA MET A 8 12.38 12.32 14.68
C MET A 8 11.02 11.88 14.22
N GLU A 9 10.09 12.81 14.12
CA GLU A 9 8.75 12.46 13.68
C GLU A 9 8.75 11.95 12.25
N LYS A 10 9.56 12.56 11.40
CA LYS A 10 9.62 12.09 10.02
C LYS A 10 10.16 10.68 9.94
N LYS A 11 11.18 10.39 10.73
CA LYS A 11 11.75 9.07 10.73
C LYS A 11 10.75 8.04 11.24
N GLU A 12 10.05 8.40 12.31
CA GLU A 12 9.05 7.51 12.85
C GLU A 12 7.92 7.29 11.88
N GLN A 13 7.52 8.34 11.18
CA GLN A 13 6.46 8.20 10.20
C GLN A 13 6.88 7.29 9.06
N LEU A 14 8.11 7.42 8.61
CA LEU A 14 8.61 6.58 7.56
C LEU A 14 8.58 5.12 8.00
N GLU A 15 9.04 4.87 9.21
CA GLU A 15 9.04 3.50 9.72
C GLU A 15 7.64 2.95 9.85
N LYS A 16 6.71 3.79 10.29
CA LYS A 16 5.32 3.35 10.39
C LYS A 16 4.73 3.07 9.02
N GLN A 17 5.06 3.88 8.03
CA GLN A 17 4.58 3.64 6.68
C GLN A 17 5.10 2.34 6.13
N ILE A 18 6.38 2.08 6.34
CA ILE A 18 6.98 0.83 5.88
C ILE A 18 6.29 -0.35 6.54
N HIS A 19 6.09 -0.24 7.85
CA HIS A 19 5.43 -1.31 8.59
C HIS A 19 4.02 -1.56 8.07
N LYS A 20 3.27 -0.50 7.85
CA LYS A 20 1.90 -0.64 7.37
C LYS A 20 1.86 -1.26 5.98
N LEU A 21 2.78 -0.85 5.13
CA LEU A 21 2.83 -1.39 3.77
C LEU A 21 3.09 -2.89 3.80
N LYS A 22 4.09 -3.30 4.59
CA LYS A 22 4.39 -4.71 4.71
C LYS A 22 3.22 -5.48 5.29
N LYS A 23 2.57 -4.91 6.28
CA LYS A 23 1.46 -5.60 6.92
C LYS A 23 0.30 -5.77 5.96
N MET A 24 0.02 -4.76 5.16
CA MET A 24 -1.04 -4.90 4.17
C MET A 24 -0.75 -6.03 3.21
N ARG A 25 0.51 -6.13 2.77
CA ARG A 25 0.90 -7.18 1.86
C ARG A 25 0.79 -8.55 2.51
N GLU A 26 1.27 -8.64 3.77
CA GLU A 26 1.23 -9.91 4.47
C GLU A 26 -0.18 -10.34 4.80
N ASP A 27 -1.05 -9.39 5.12
CA ASP A 27 -2.44 -9.73 5.40
C ASP A 27 -3.12 -10.33 4.18
N LEU A 28 -2.67 -9.96 3.00
CA LEU A 28 -3.19 -10.53 1.77
C LEU A 28 -2.48 -11.81 1.38
N GLU A 29 -1.47 -12.20 2.18
CA GLU A 29 -0.70 -13.40 1.92
C GLU A 29 -0.03 -13.37 0.56
N MET A 30 0.51 -12.22 0.22
CA MET A 30 1.16 -12.01 -1.05
C MET A 30 2.64 -11.70 -0.85
N ASN A 31 3.46 -12.21 -1.76
CA ASN A 31 4.83 -11.75 -1.79
C ASN A 31 4.86 -10.42 -2.56
N ARG A 32 6.05 -9.82 -2.66
CA ARG A 32 6.15 -8.51 -3.29
C ARG A 32 5.75 -8.53 -4.76
N THR A 33 6.11 -9.59 -5.44
CA THR A 33 5.78 -9.70 -6.86
C THR A 33 4.28 -9.76 -7.06
N GLU A 34 3.62 -10.58 -6.25
CA GLU A 34 2.17 -10.69 -6.33
C GLU A 34 1.50 -9.39 -5.96
N PHE A 35 1.99 -8.77 -4.90
CA PHE A 35 1.42 -7.52 -4.45
C PHE A 35 1.60 -6.42 -5.50
N SER A 36 2.74 -6.42 -6.16
CA SER A 36 3.02 -5.46 -7.22
C SER A 36 1.95 -5.55 -8.31
N ARG A 37 1.63 -6.75 -8.70
CA ARG A 37 0.61 -6.94 -9.73
C ARG A 37 -0.77 -6.55 -9.22
N TYR A 38 -1.04 -6.90 -7.98
CA TYR A 38 -2.35 -6.65 -7.40
C TYR A 38 -2.65 -5.16 -7.31
N VAL A 39 -1.69 -4.37 -6.84
CA VAL A 39 -1.94 -2.94 -6.65
C VAL A 39 -1.50 -2.10 -7.84
N GLY A 40 -0.81 -2.70 -8.80
CA GLY A 40 -0.39 -1.95 -9.99
C GLY A 40 0.79 -1.04 -9.75
N ILE A 41 1.63 -1.34 -8.77
CA ILE A 41 2.81 -0.56 -8.47
C ILE A 41 4.04 -1.38 -8.85
N PRO A 42 5.01 -0.79 -9.54
CA PRO A 42 6.18 -1.55 -9.96
C PRO A 42 6.88 -2.21 -8.78
N LEU A 43 7.33 -3.43 -9.00
CA LEU A 43 7.99 -4.19 -7.96
C LEU A 43 9.18 -3.44 -7.38
N ARG A 44 9.97 -2.82 -8.25
CA ARG A 44 11.14 -2.10 -7.78
C ARG A 44 10.75 -0.97 -6.84
N THR A 45 9.67 -0.30 -7.14
CA THR A 45 9.20 0.79 -6.29
C THR A 45 8.79 0.25 -4.92
N LEU A 46 8.08 -0.87 -4.90
CA LEU A 46 7.69 -1.48 -3.63
C LEU A 46 8.91 -1.88 -2.83
N GLU A 47 9.90 -2.45 -3.50
CA GLU A 47 11.11 -2.86 -2.81
C GLU A 47 11.83 -1.68 -2.19
N GLU A 48 11.89 -0.58 -2.91
CA GLU A 48 12.57 0.60 -2.39
C GLU A 48 11.81 1.21 -1.22
N TRP A 49 10.49 1.20 -1.31
CA TRP A 49 9.69 1.71 -0.21
C TRP A 49 9.85 0.84 1.03
N GLU A 50 9.79 -0.47 0.88
CA GLU A 50 9.90 -1.37 2.03
C GLU A 50 11.30 -1.36 2.63
N ALA A 51 12.28 -1.07 1.81
CA ALA A 51 13.66 -0.97 2.30
C ALA A 51 13.97 0.39 2.89
N GLY A 52 13.07 1.33 2.75
CA GLY A 52 13.31 2.67 3.29
C GLY A 52 14.24 3.52 2.47
N ARG A 53 14.54 3.11 1.24
CA ARG A 53 15.43 3.86 0.39
C ARG A 53 14.75 5.01 -0.33
N ARG A 54 13.43 4.95 -0.41
CA ARG A 54 12.65 5.97 -1.07
C ARG A 54 11.40 6.20 -0.24
N GLN A 55 11.05 7.45 -0.05
CA GLN A 55 9.88 7.78 0.76
C GLN A 55 8.62 7.63 -0.07
N MET A 56 7.66 6.93 0.50
CA MET A 56 6.37 6.72 -0.14
C MET A 56 5.50 7.95 0.08
N PRO A 57 4.77 8.39 -0.95
CA PRO A 57 3.84 9.50 -0.74
C PRO A 57 2.77 9.13 0.29
N ASP A 58 2.34 10.12 1.05
CA ASP A 58 1.42 9.87 2.15
C ASP A 58 0.13 9.19 1.71
N TYR A 59 -0.36 9.55 0.53
CA TYR A 59 -1.66 9.04 0.11
C TYR A 59 -1.63 7.60 -0.38
N VAL A 60 -0.46 7.05 -0.61
CA VAL A 60 -0.37 5.70 -1.19
C VAL A 60 -1.00 4.65 -0.29
N LEU A 61 -0.68 4.70 1.00
CA LEU A 61 -1.24 3.72 1.92
C LEU A 61 -2.75 3.81 1.97
N ARG A 62 -3.26 5.03 1.93
CA ARG A 62 -4.70 5.22 1.97
C ARG A 62 -5.35 4.64 0.72
N LEU A 63 -4.74 4.87 -0.43
CA LEU A 63 -5.28 4.33 -1.67
C LEU A 63 -5.23 2.82 -1.70
N ILE A 64 -4.14 2.24 -1.22
CA ILE A 64 -4.03 0.78 -1.16
C ILE A 64 -5.08 0.22 -0.22
N ALA A 65 -5.28 0.87 0.92
CA ALA A 65 -6.28 0.41 1.87
C ALA A 65 -7.68 0.46 1.28
N TYR A 66 -8.01 1.54 0.59
CA TYR A 66 -9.31 1.63 -0.07
C TYR A 66 -9.47 0.58 -1.14
N TYR A 67 -8.44 0.40 -1.95
CA TYR A 67 -8.49 -0.58 -3.01
C TYR A 67 -8.74 -1.98 -2.46
N THR A 68 -7.99 -2.33 -1.42
CA THR A 68 -8.12 -3.64 -0.80
C THR A 68 -9.51 -3.83 -0.21
N LYS A 69 -10.00 -2.79 0.45
CA LYS A 69 -11.31 -2.87 1.07
C LYS A 69 -12.39 -3.02 0.02
N MET A 70 -12.29 -2.29 -1.08
CA MET A 70 -13.26 -2.39 -2.15
C MET A 70 -13.25 -3.77 -2.77
N GLN A 71 -12.06 -4.31 -3.01
CA GLN A 71 -11.97 -5.65 -3.57
C GLN A 71 -12.63 -6.67 -2.67
N ARG A 72 -12.40 -6.53 -1.37
CA ARG A 72 -12.98 -7.45 -0.41
C ARG A 72 -14.50 -7.36 -0.40
N LEU A 73 -15.02 -6.14 -0.42
CA LEU A 73 -16.46 -5.94 -0.42
C LEU A 73 -17.09 -6.50 -1.67
N LEU A 74 -16.46 -6.30 -2.81
CA LEU A 74 -16.98 -6.81 -4.06
C LEU A 74 -17.06 -8.33 -4.03
N MET A 75 -16.03 -8.96 -3.47
CA MET A 75 -16.03 -10.41 -3.40
C MET A 75 -17.07 -10.93 -2.44
N GLU A 76 -17.21 -10.28 -1.29
CA GLU A 76 -18.15 -10.73 -0.27
C GLU A 76 -19.58 -10.62 -0.76
N LYS A 77 -19.87 -9.56 -1.47
CA LYS A 77 -21.23 -9.35 -1.96
C LYS A 77 -21.44 -9.90 -3.33
N LYS A 78 -20.39 -10.45 -3.91
CA LYS A 78 -20.46 -11.01 -5.25
C LYS A 78 -20.97 -10.01 -6.25
N ILE A 79 -20.57 -8.78 -6.07
CA ILE A 79 -20.92 -7.74 -7.01
C ILE A 79 -19.89 -7.75 -8.10
N GLU A 80 -20.36 -7.84 -9.33
CA GLU A 80 -19.45 -7.89 -10.45
C GLU A 80 -19.46 -6.56 -11.17
N ILE A 81 -18.31 -6.15 -11.61
CA ILE A 81 -18.19 -4.93 -12.38
C ILE A 81 -18.20 -5.33 -13.84
N GLU A 82 -19.34 -5.79 -14.27
CA GLU A 82 -19.42 -6.33 -15.61
C GLU A 82 -19.42 -5.28 -16.68
N LEU A 83 -19.68 -4.07 -16.28
CA LEU A 83 -19.65 -3.00 -17.26
C LEU A 83 -18.34 -2.94 -17.98
N ASP A 84 -17.28 -3.22 -17.26
CA ASP A 84 -15.96 -3.16 -17.86
C ASP A 84 -15.81 -4.16 -18.95
N GLU A 85 -16.42 -5.29 -18.77
CA GLU A 85 -16.21 -6.36 -19.70
C GLU A 85 -16.98 -6.20 -20.97
N GLU A 86 -18.03 -5.46 -20.90
CA GLU A 86 -18.85 -5.31 -22.05
C GLU A 86 -18.33 -4.29 -23.02
N GLN A 87 -17.34 -3.58 -22.63
CA GLN A 87 -16.77 -2.54 -23.45
C GLN A 87 -15.86 -3.05 -24.53
#